data_e15ae68f3f6295de66c5a84a8a86dff4
#
_entry.id   e15ae68f3f6295de66c5a84a8a86dff4
#
_cell.length_a   1.000
_cell.length_b   1.000
_cell.length_c   1.000
_cell.angle_alpha   90.00
_cell.angle_beta   90.00
_cell.angle_gamma   90.00
#
_symmetry.space_group_name_H-M   'P 1'
#
loop_
_entity.id
_entity.type
_entity.pdbx_description
1 polymer ?
#
loop_
_entity_poly.entity_id
_entity_poly.type
_entity_poly.pdbx_seq_one_letter_code
_entity_poly.pdbx_strand_id
1 'polypeptide(L)'
;MNSISHKMLMAWKHLSPKYLPFADAASPDLPLSRLLRLSLFQVSVGMALVLLVGTLNRVMIVELHVSATLVSVMISIPLLFAPFRALIGFRSDNHRSELGWRRVPYIWMGTLLQFGGLAVMPFALLVLSGSGQASQAPAWVGQMGAAVAFLLVGAGLHTTQTVGLALATDLAPVEDQPKVVGLMCVMLLLGTIVSALVFGAALADYSPGRLVQVIQACAVLTLVLNVTALWKQEARDRHRKRADSPITFQSAWATLSHSGHAVRRLIAVGFGTMAFNMEEVLLEPFGGEILQLSVGSTTTLTATLATGALSGFALASVVLGRGYDPFRMASIGAWVGIPAFLAVIASASMQSTLLFALGTGLIGLGSGLFGHGTLTATMQAAPPNQTGLALGTWGAVQATAAGLAIALGGMLRDVVASMSTPVMGYIAVYALEVVLLIATIVAMVPLLRRNPPPLSA
;
A
#
# COMPACT_ATOMS: atom_id res chain seq x y z
N MET A 1 18.05 7.28 -33.57
CA MET A 1 17.48 6.18 -32.77
C MET A 1 18.48 5.04 -32.78
N ASN A 2 19.14 4.80 -31.64
CA ASN A 2 20.29 3.87 -31.59
C ASN A 2 19.83 2.40 -31.79
N SER A 3 20.65 1.61 -32.48
CA SER A 3 20.42 0.19 -32.79
C SER A 3 20.15 -0.70 -31.56
N ILE A 4 20.60 -0.28 -30.39
CA ILE A 4 20.37 -0.94 -29.07
C ILE A 4 18.90 -0.80 -28.66
N SER A 5 18.30 0.36 -28.84
CA SER A 5 16.89 0.61 -28.50
C SER A 5 15.93 -0.22 -29.40
N HIS A 6 16.31 -0.41 -30.68
CA HIS A 6 15.52 -1.23 -31.60
C HIS A 6 15.66 -2.72 -31.31
N LYS A 7 16.84 -3.20 -30.88
CA LYS A 7 17.05 -4.59 -30.44
C LYS A 7 16.33 -4.90 -29.13
N MET A 8 16.33 -3.97 -28.18
CA MET A 8 15.53 -4.10 -26.95
C MET A 8 14.02 -4.14 -27.25
N LEU A 9 13.51 -3.26 -28.10
CA LEU A 9 12.09 -3.25 -28.49
C LEU A 9 11.69 -4.54 -29.23
N MET A 10 12.58 -5.12 -30.03
CA MET A 10 12.32 -6.40 -30.70
C MET A 10 12.42 -7.58 -29.73
N ALA A 11 13.35 -7.57 -28.77
CA ALA A 11 13.43 -8.58 -27.72
C ALA A 11 12.17 -8.57 -26.85
N TRP A 12 11.60 -7.39 -26.55
CA TRP A 12 10.32 -7.26 -25.84
C TRP A 12 9.12 -7.77 -26.63
N LYS A 13 9.13 -7.62 -27.96
CA LYS A 13 8.07 -8.17 -28.82
C LYS A 13 8.09 -9.70 -28.90
N HIS A 14 9.23 -10.33 -28.65
CA HIS A 14 9.40 -11.78 -28.70
C HIS A 14 9.39 -12.45 -27.33
N LEU A 15 9.30 -11.68 -26.21
CA LEU A 15 9.00 -12.26 -24.91
C LEU A 15 7.58 -12.84 -24.98
N SER A 16 7.53 -14.18 -25.01
CA SER A 16 6.27 -14.91 -24.94
C SER A 16 5.48 -14.41 -23.71
N PRO A 17 4.16 -14.20 -23.82
CA PRO A 17 3.29 -13.83 -22.68
C PRO A 17 3.50 -14.71 -21.45
N LYS A 18 4.04 -15.92 -21.61
CA LYS A 18 4.39 -16.86 -20.54
C LYS A 18 5.38 -16.32 -19.50
N TYR A 19 6.20 -15.32 -19.84
CA TYR A 19 7.24 -14.77 -18.94
C TYR A 19 6.85 -13.45 -18.27
N LEU A 20 5.73 -12.84 -18.68
CA LEU A 20 5.21 -11.65 -18.01
C LEU A 20 4.12 -12.10 -17.01
N PRO A 21 4.30 -11.92 -15.70
CA PRO A 21 3.26 -12.24 -14.74
C PRO A 21 1.99 -11.47 -15.08
N PHE A 22 0.85 -12.15 -15.10
CA PHE A 22 -0.46 -11.62 -15.45
C PHE A 22 -0.63 -11.09 -16.89
N ALA A 23 0.24 -11.45 -17.83
CA ALA A 23 0.05 -11.13 -19.24
C ALA A 23 -1.19 -11.85 -19.85
N ASP A 24 -1.56 -12.96 -19.26
CA ASP A 24 -2.78 -13.73 -19.55
C ASP A 24 -4.07 -13.06 -19.03
N ALA A 25 -3.97 -11.92 -18.34
CA ALA A 25 -5.10 -11.05 -18.01
C ALA A 25 -5.62 -10.24 -19.20
N ALA A 26 -4.87 -10.20 -20.31
CA ALA A 26 -5.28 -9.49 -21.51
C ALA A 26 -6.29 -10.30 -22.32
N SER A 27 -7.37 -9.64 -22.73
CA SER A 27 -8.38 -10.17 -23.64
C SER A 27 -8.39 -9.41 -24.98
N PRO A 28 -9.03 -9.92 -26.06
CA PRO A 28 -9.17 -9.18 -27.31
C PRO A 28 -9.79 -7.79 -27.12
N ASP A 29 -10.76 -7.65 -26.20
CA ASP A 29 -11.43 -6.39 -25.90
C ASP A 29 -10.62 -5.48 -24.95
N LEU A 30 -9.70 -6.07 -24.19
CA LEU A 30 -8.84 -5.38 -23.23
C LEU A 30 -7.36 -5.79 -23.45
N PRO A 31 -6.70 -5.29 -24.50
CA PRO A 31 -5.34 -5.67 -24.82
C PRO A 31 -4.34 -5.20 -23.73
N LEU A 32 -3.24 -5.93 -23.59
CA LEU A 32 -2.22 -5.68 -22.55
C LEU A 32 -1.75 -4.21 -22.52
N SER A 33 -1.59 -3.57 -23.67
CA SER A 33 -1.20 -2.16 -23.78
C SER A 33 -2.22 -1.22 -23.13
N ARG A 34 -3.51 -1.54 -23.22
CA ARG A 34 -4.58 -0.78 -22.59
C ARG A 34 -4.59 -1.00 -21.08
N LEU A 35 -4.39 -2.24 -20.62
CA LEU A 35 -4.25 -2.60 -19.22
C LEU A 35 -3.03 -1.92 -18.58
N LEU A 36 -1.85 -1.99 -19.22
CA LEU A 36 -0.63 -1.33 -18.73
C LEU A 36 -0.79 0.18 -18.65
N ARG A 37 -1.47 0.79 -19.63
CA ARG A 37 -1.77 2.21 -19.58
C ARG A 37 -2.73 2.54 -18.43
N LEU A 38 -3.78 1.76 -18.22
CA LEU A 38 -4.69 1.93 -17.10
C LEU A 38 -3.94 1.78 -15.77
N SER A 39 -3.03 0.82 -15.65
CA SER A 39 -2.30 0.55 -14.41
C SER A 39 -1.35 1.69 -13.98
N LEU A 40 -1.13 2.72 -14.79
CA LEU A 40 -0.32 3.89 -14.43
C LEU A 40 -0.89 4.65 -13.21
N PHE A 41 -2.20 4.55 -12.94
CA PHE A 41 -2.74 5.12 -11.71
C PHE A 41 -2.17 4.43 -10.45
N GLN A 42 -1.85 3.14 -10.51
CA GLN A 42 -1.20 2.43 -9.41
C GLN A 42 0.26 2.89 -9.22
N VAL A 43 0.95 3.22 -10.30
CA VAL A 43 2.30 3.82 -10.23
C VAL A 43 2.23 5.17 -9.50
N SER A 44 1.23 6.01 -9.80
CA SER A 44 1.06 7.29 -9.12
C SER A 44 0.72 7.11 -7.63
N VAL A 45 -0.06 6.08 -7.29
CA VAL A 45 -0.36 5.71 -5.89
C VAL A 45 0.92 5.25 -5.17
N GLY A 46 1.69 4.34 -5.78
CA GLY A 46 2.97 3.87 -5.21
C GLY A 46 3.97 5.03 -4.99
N MET A 47 4.07 5.94 -5.95
CA MET A 47 4.89 7.15 -5.83
C MET A 47 4.46 8.05 -4.65
N ALA A 48 3.16 8.27 -4.47
CA ALA A 48 2.63 9.05 -3.36
C ALA A 48 2.88 8.36 -2.01
N LEU A 49 2.75 7.03 -1.93
CA LEU A 49 3.05 6.26 -0.72
C LEU A 49 4.52 6.40 -0.32
N VAL A 50 5.48 6.22 -1.25
CA VAL A 50 6.92 6.39 -0.96
C VAL A 50 7.19 7.80 -0.44
N LEU A 51 6.57 8.81 -1.04
CA LEU A 51 6.80 10.19 -0.63
C LEU A 51 6.25 10.45 0.78
N LEU A 52 5.00 10.05 1.07
CA LEU A 52 4.35 10.35 2.35
C LEU A 52 4.87 9.48 3.48
N VAL A 53 4.85 8.17 3.28
CA VAL A 53 5.12 7.19 4.34
C VAL A 53 6.62 7.00 4.55
N GLY A 54 7.39 7.07 3.48
CA GLY A 54 8.86 6.99 3.54
C GLY A 54 9.49 8.36 3.75
N THR A 55 9.75 9.05 2.66
CA THR A 55 10.61 10.25 2.62
C THR A 55 10.16 11.39 3.54
N LEU A 56 8.89 11.82 3.44
CA LEU A 56 8.38 12.93 4.24
C LEU A 56 8.27 12.60 5.72
N ASN A 57 7.81 11.40 6.03
CA ASN A 57 7.78 10.88 7.38
C ASN A 57 9.16 10.95 8.06
N ARG A 58 10.18 10.43 7.40
CA ARG A 58 11.57 10.46 7.91
C ARG A 58 12.05 11.89 8.09
N VAL A 59 11.84 12.78 7.10
CA VAL A 59 12.26 14.18 7.19
C VAL A 59 11.55 14.89 8.34
N MET A 60 10.25 14.69 8.52
CA MET A 60 9.51 15.31 9.61
C MET A 60 10.00 14.85 10.99
N ILE A 61 10.24 13.55 11.16
CA ILE A 61 10.68 13.00 12.46
C ILE A 61 12.14 13.33 12.74
N VAL A 62 13.05 13.09 11.80
CA VAL A 62 14.50 13.16 12.03
C VAL A 62 15.04 14.57 11.80
N GLU A 63 14.69 15.25 10.70
CA GLU A 63 15.24 16.55 10.37
C GLU A 63 14.47 17.72 11.00
N LEU A 64 13.16 17.61 11.11
CA LEU A 64 12.30 18.67 11.66
C LEU A 64 11.88 18.42 13.11
N HIS A 65 12.30 17.29 13.71
CA HIS A 65 12.02 16.92 15.11
C HIS A 65 10.54 16.93 15.48
N VAL A 66 9.66 16.63 14.51
CA VAL A 66 8.23 16.43 14.74
C VAL A 66 8.03 15.07 15.44
N SER A 67 7.17 15.01 16.45
CA SER A 67 6.94 13.74 17.16
C SER A 67 6.44 12.63 16.22
N ALA A 68 6.92 11.40 16.41
CA ALA A 68 6.49 10.26 15.62
C ALA A 68 4.98 10.00 15.80
N THR A 69 4.44 10.28 16.98
CA THR A 69 2.99 10.24 17.27
C THR A 69 2.21 11.11 16.29
N LEU A 70 2.60 12.38 16.13
CA LEU A 70 1.87 13.33 15.27
C LEU A 70 1.94 12.90 13.81
N VAL A 71 3.12 12.51 13.31
CA VAL A 71 3.33 12.06 11.94
C VAL A 71 2.55 10.76 11.67
N SER A 72 2.59 9.80 12.61
CA SER A 72 1.84 8.54 12.49
C SER A 72 0.33 8.76 12.46
N VAL A 73 -0.19 9.68 13.28
CA VAL A 73 -1.61 10.05 13.24
C VAL A 73 -1.97 10.69 11.90
N MET A 74 -1.14 11.59 11.35
CA MET A 74 -1.38 12.20 10.04
C MET A 74 -1.45 11.15 8.92
N ILE A 75 -0.60 10.12 8.96
CA ILE A 75 -0.58 9.04 7.96
C ILE A 75 -1.74 8.06 8.19
N SER A 76 -2.11 7.80 9.45
CA SER A 76 -3.16 6.82 9.80
C SER A 76 -4.59 7.31 9.50
N ILE A 77 -4.84 8.62 9.60
CA ILE A 77 -6.19 9.18 9.41
C ILE A 77 -6.85 8.72 8.10
N PRO A 78 -6.22 8.81 6.92
CA PRO A 78 -6.81 8.33 5.68
C PRO A 78 -7.12 6.82 5.68
N LEU A 79 -6.33 6.02 6.40
CA LEU A 79 -6.53 4.57 6.52
C LEU A 79 -7.68 4.24 7.48
N LEU A 80 -7.81 4.96 8.60
CA LEU A 80 -8.91 4.79 9.56
C LEU A 80 -10.26 5.16 8.93
N PHE A 81 -10.27 6.01 7.91
CA PHE A 81 -11.46 6.29 7.09
C PHE A 81 -11.75 5.22 6.03
N ALA A 82 -11.13 4.03 6.09
CA ALA A 82 -11.38 2.94 5.14
C ALA A 82 -12.87 2.59 4.91
N PRO A 83 -13.78 2.64 5.90
CA PRO A 83 -15.21 2.48 5.66
C PRO A 83 -15.78 3.47 4.64
N PHE A 84 -15.25 4.71 4.61
CA PHE A 84 -15.63 5.70 3.60
C PHE A 84 -15.18 5.34 2.19
N ARG A 85 -14.13 4.53 2.03
CA ARG A 85 -13.72 3.98 0.73
C ARG A 85 -14.81 3.09 0.13
N ALA A 86 -15.50 2.30 0.96
CA ALA A 86 -16.66 1.53 0.53
C ALA A 86 -17.81 2.44 0.07
N LEU A 87 -18.04 3.56 0.78
CA LEU A 87 -19.03 4.57 0.38
C LEU A 87 -18.66 5.25 -0.94
N ILE A 88 -17.38 5.58 -1.14
CA ILE A 88 -16.87 6.16 -2.40
C ILE A 88 -17.05 5.14 -3.54
N GLY A 89 -16.69 3.87 -3.32
CA GLY A 89 -16.93 2.78 -4.24
C GLY A 89 -18.40 2.68 -4.63
N PHE A 90 -19.29 2.57 -3.64
CA PHE A 90 -20.75 2.49 -3.83
C PHE A 90 -21.30 3.72 -4.55
N ARG A 91 -20.89 4.93 -4.18
CA ARG A 91 -21.29 6.14 -4.88
C ARG A 91 -20.81 6.16 -6.31
N SER A 92 -19.58 5.72 -6.57
CA SER A 92 -19.03 5.66 -7.92
C SER A 92 -19.76 4.59 -8.78
N ASP A 93 -20.27 3.49 -8.16
CA ASP A 93 -21.08 2.48 -8.83
C ASP A 93 -22.40 3.04 -9.36
N ASN A 94 -23.02 3.93 -8.58
CA ASN A 94 -24.34 4.49 -8.85
C ASN A 94 -24.30 5.89 -9.49
N HIS A 95 -23.08 6.43 -9.75
CA HIS A 95 -22.90 7.79 -10.25
C HIS A 95 -23.38 7.92 -11.70
N ARG A 96 -24.06 9.03 -11.98
CA ARG A 96 -24.46 9.46 -13.32
C ARG A 96 -23.88 10.84 -13.56
N SER A 97 -22.86 10.95 -14.40
CA SER A 97 -22.41 12.25 -14.85
C SER A 97 -23.16 12.66 -16.12
N GLU A 98 -23.35 13.94 -16.29
CA GLU A 98 -23.88 14.56 -17.53
C GLU A 98 -23.12 14.08 -18.78
N LEU A 99 -21.80 13.79 -18.61
CA LEU A 99 -20.93 13.30 -19.67
C LEU A 99 -21.03 11.79 -19.94
N GLY A 100 -21.81 11.04 -19.12
CA GLY A 100 -21.99 9.60 -19.24
C GLY A 100 -20.86 8.76 -18.68
N TRP A 101 -19.94 9.34 -17.90
CA TRP A 101 -18.91 8.62 -17.16
C TRP A 101 -19.37 8.27 -15.74
N ARG A 102 -18.93 7.14 -15.22
CA ARG A 102 -19.25 6.66 -13.88
C ARG A 102 -18.04 6.76 -12.93
N ARG A 103 -16.91 6.19 -13.33
CA ARG A 103 -15.68 6.07 -12.52
C ARG A 103 -14.73 7.23 -12.71
N VAL A 104 -14.56 7.69 -13.93
CA VAL A 104 -13.60 8.75 -14.30
C VAL A 104 -13.74 10.01 -13.44
N PRO A 105 -14.95 10.56 -13.12
CA PRO A 105 -15.05 11.76 -12.30
C PRO A 105 -14.45 11.59 -10.90
N TYR A 106 -14.59 10.41 -10.27
CA TYR A 106 -14.04 10.13 -8.94
C TYR A 106 -12.52 10.00 -8.96
N ILE A 107 -11.97 9.30 -9.98
CA ILE A 107 -10.52 9.16 -10.14
C ILE A 107 -9.92 10.55 -10.41
N TRP A 108 -10.59 11.38 -11.20
CA TRP A 108 -10.17 12.74 -11.46
C TRP A 108 -10.17 13.60 -10.18
N MET A 109 -11.24 13.52 -9.38
CA MET A 109 -11.29 14.21 -8.09
C MET A 109 -10.19 13.72 -7.14
N GLY A 110 -9.95 12.40 -7.07
CA GLY A 110 -8.85 11.83 -6.32
C GLY A 110 -7.48 12.34 -6.79
N THR A 111 -7.28 12.47 -8.09
CA THR A 111 -6.06 13.03 -8.69
C THR A 111 -5.86 14.49 -8.30
N LEU A 112 -6.91 15.30 -8.33
CA LEU A 112 -6.85 16.71 -7.93
C LEU A 112 -6.56 16.87 -6.43
N LEU A 113 -7.12 16.00 -5.58
CA LEU A 113 -6.81 15.96 -4.14
C LEU A 113 -5.34 15.63 -3.89
N GLN A 114 -4.79 14.60 -4.57
CA GLN A 114 -3.37 14.27 -4.49
C GLN A 114 -2.50 15.45 -4.94
N PHE A 115 -2.79 16.00 -6.11
CA PHE A 115 -2.07 17.14 -6.65
C PHE A 115 -2.10 18.34 -5.70
N GLY A 116 -3.29 18.72 -5.21
CA GLY A 116 -3.47 19.84 -4.29
C GLY A 116 -2.73 19.66 -2.98
N GLY A 117 -2.80 18.45 -2.38
CA GLY A 117 -2.06 18.13 -1.16
C GLY A 117 -0.55 18.20 -1.34
N LEU A 118 -0.03 17.65 -2.45
CA LEU A 118 1.40 17.73 -2.79
C LEU A 118 1.84 19.16 -3.11
N ALA A 119 0.98 19.99 -3.70
CA ALA A 119 1.28 21.39 -3.97
C ALA A 119 1.36 22.25 -2.69
N VAL A 120 0.54 21.92 -1.66
CA VAL A 120 0.54 22.61 -0.36
C VAL A 120 1.69 22.15 0.54
N MET A 121 2.12 20.90 0.42
CA MET A 121 3.13 20.29 1.30
C MET A 121 4.43 21.07 1.47
N PRO A 122 5.06 21.65 0.43
CA PRO A 122 6.28 22.43 0.58
C PRO A 122 6.12 23.65 1.50
N PHE A 123 4.97 24.31 1.47
CA PHE A 123 4.68 25.46 2.34
C PHE A 123 4.53 25.01 3.80
N ALA A 124 3.88 23.89 4.05
CA ALA A 124 3.77 23.32 5.39
C ALA A 124 5.14 22.96 5.97
N LEU A 125 6.01 22.33 5.16
CA LEU A 125 7.37 21.99 5.56
C LEU A 125 8.25 23.23 5.80
N LEU A 126 8.08 24.29 5.01
CA LEU A 126 8.75 25.56 5.22
C LEU A 126 8.41 26.18 6.58
N VAL A 127 7.13 26.15 6.97
CA VAL A 127 6.69 26.62 8.29
C VAL A 127 7.23 25.75 9.40
N LEU A 128 7.21 24.41 9.23
CA LEU A 128 7.76 23.47 10.21
C LEU A 128 9.27 23.63 10.41
N SER A 129 10.01 23.93 9.35
CA SER A 129 11.46 24.17 9.43
C SER A 129 11.85 25.48 10.11
N GLY A 130 10.88 26.38 10.37
CA GLY A 130 11.12 27.68 10.94
C GLY A 130 12.01 28.59 10.08
N SER A 131 12.07 28.36 8.76
CA SER A 131 12.96 29.09 7.85
C SER A 131 12.38 30.44 7.41
N GLY A 132 13.22 31.47 7.35
CA GLY A 132 12.84 32.82 6.87
C GLY A 132 11.74 33.46 7.71
N GLN A 133 10.77 34.12 7.08
CA GLN A 133 9.64 34.78 7.75
C GLN A 133 8.70 33.77 8.44
N ALA A 134 8.72 32.51 8.03
CA ALA A 134 7.93 31.45 8.63
C ALA A 134 8.37 31.11 10.08
N SER A 135 9.57 31.54 10.52
CA SER A 135 10.02 31.41 11.91
C SER A 135 9.16 32.14 12.93
N GLN A 136 8.37 33.13 12.49
CA GLN A 136 7.44 33.89 13.34
C GLN A 136 6.08 33.18 13.49
N ALA A 137 5.79 32.18 12.66
CA ALA A 137 4.54 31.43 12.73
C ALA A 137 4.56 30.44 13.90
N PRO A 138 3.48 30.29 14.67
CA PRO A 138 3.38 29.26 15.69
C PRO A 138 3.57 27.85 15.08
N ALA A 139 4.26 26.95 15.79
CA ALA A 139 4.55 25.58 15.30
C ALA A 139 3.28 24.81 14.86
N TRP A 140 2.15 25.02 15.54
CA TRP A 140 0.89 24.36 15.19
C TRP A 140 0.40 24.70 13.77
N VAL A 141 0.76 25.87 13.21
CA VAL A 141 0.37 26.27 11.84
C VAL A 141 1.04 25.33 10.82
N GLY A 142 2.32 25.06 10.98
CA GLY A 142 3.05 24.10 10.14
C GLY A 142 2.51 22.67 10.29
N GLN A 143 2.24 22.26 11.53
CA GLN A 143 1.68 20.93 11.84
C GLN A 143 0.30 20.74 11.22
N MET A 144 -0.60 21.73 11.34
CA MET A 144 -1.93 21.70 10.71
C MET A 144 -1.83 21.72 9.18
N GLY A 145 -0.94 22.55 8.63
CA GLY A 145 -0.69 22.58 7.18
C GLY A 145 -0.23 21.23 6.64
N ALA A 146 0.70 20.58 7.33
CA ALA A 146 1.16 19.23 7.01
C ALA A 146 0.01 18.22 7.14
N ALA A 147 -0.75 18.25 8.24
CA ALA A 147 -1.89 17.35 8.46
C ALA A 147 -2.92 17.45 7.34
N VAL A 148 -3.27 18.66 6.92
CA VAL A 148 -4.18 18.91 5.79
C VAL A 148 -3.60 18.38 4.49
N ALA A 149 -2.31 18.61 4.22
CA ALA A 149 -1.64 18.11 3.03
C ALA A 149 -1.63 16.57 3.00
N PHE A 150 -1.26 15.91 4.12
CA PHE A 150 -1.31 14.44 4.25
C PHE A 150 -2.73 13.91 4.05
N LEU A 151 -3.74 14.55 4.65
CA LEU A 151 -5.14 14.16 4.49
C LEU A 151 -5.60 14.26 3.03
N LEU A 152 -5.27 15.36 2.34
CA LEU A 152 -5.63 15.56 0.93
C LEU A 152 -4.97 14.52 0.02
N VAL A 153 -3.64 14.31 0.19
CA VAL A 153 -2.93 13.29 -0.60
C VAL A 153 -3.47 11.91 -0.29
N GLY A 154 -3.64 11.56 0.99
CA GLY A 154 -4.14 10.27 1.42
C GLY A 154 -5.57 10.00 0.94
N ALA A 155 -6.49 10.94 1.11
CA ALA A 155 -7.85 10.82 0.59
C ALA A 155 -7.86 10.69 -0.94
N GLY A 156 -7.02 11.45 -1.62
CA GLY A 156 -6.87 11.41 -3.07
C GLY A 156 -6.35 10.07 -3.57
N LEU A 157 -5.25 9.56 -3.01
CA LEU A 157 -4.67 8.28 -3.43
C LEU A 157 -5.62 7.11 -3.16
N HIS A 158 -6.30 7.08 -2.01
CA HIS A 158 -7.25 6.02 -1.69
C HIS A 158 -8.50 6.06 -2.58
N THR A 159 -8.97 7.25 -2.96
CA THR A 159 -10.07 7.42 -3.91
C THR A 159 -9.65 6.92 -5.30
N THR A 160 -8.49 7.36 -5.79
CA THR A 160 -7.93 6.94 -7.09
C THR A 160 -7.71 5.43 -7.13
N GLN A 161 -7.14 4.85 -6.08
CA GLN A 161 -6.89 3.42 -6.00
C GLN A 161 -8.18 2.61 -5.98
N THR A 162 -9.14 2.97 -5.12
CA THR A 162 -10.40 2.22 -4.97
C THR A 162 -11.22 2.25 -6.26
N VAL A 163 -11.41 3.42 -6.84
CA VAL A 163 -12.23 3.58 -8.04
C VAL A 163 -11.47 3.13 -9.29
N GLY A 164 -10.14 3.28 -9.32
CA GLY A 164 -9.29 2.77 -10.39
C GLY A 164 -9.30 1.24 -10.47
N LEU A 165 -9.21 0.54 -9.33
CA LEU A 165 -9.37 -0.93 -9.26
C LEU A 165 -10.76 -1.35 -9.72
N ALA A 166 -11.81 -0.63 -9.29
CA ALA A 166 -13.17 -0.90 -9.74
C ALA A 166 -13.34 -0.67 -11.26
N LEU A 167 -12.69 0.35 -11.83
CA LEU A 167 -12.67 0.56 -13.28
C LEU A 167 -11.96 -0.59 -13.99
N ALA A 168 -10.82 -1.05 -13.47
CA ALA A 168 -10.06 -2.15 -14.05
C ALA A 168 -10.87 -3.46 -14.08
N THR A 169 -11.58 -3.77 -12.98
CA THR A 169 -12.47 -4.95 -12.92
C THR A 169 -13.71 -4.82 -13.80
N ASP A 170 -14.28 -3.61 -13.91
CA ASP A 170 -15.42 -3.35 -14.79
C ASP A 170 -15.11 -3.58 -16.29
N LEU A 171 -13.84 -3.37 -16.68
CA LEU A 171 -13.37 -3.54 -18.06
C LEU A 171 -12.99 -4.98 -18.39
N ALA A 172 -12.77 -5.82 -17.38
CA ALA A 172 -12.32 -7.20 -17.55
C ALA A 172 -13.49 -8.20 -17.49
N PRO A 173 -13.46 -9.29 -18.29
CA PRO A 173 -14.33 -10.43 -18.11
C PRO A 173 -14.24 -10.97 -16.67
N VAL A 174 -15.34 -11.49 -16.13
CA VAL A 174 -15.42 -11.98 -14.73
C VAL A 174 -14.31 -12.99 -14.42
N GLU A 175 -13.99 -13.86 -15.36
CA GLU A 175 -12.95 -14.90 -15.25
C GLU A 175 -11.54 -14.33 -15.12
N ASP A 176 -11.27 -13.18 -15.72
CA ASP A 176 -9.96 -12.53 -15.73
C ASP A 176 -9.79 -11.42 -14.66
N GLN A 177 -10.87 -11.06 -13.96
CA GLN A 177 -10.82 -10.02 -12.92
C GLN A 177 -9.72 -10.26 -11.86
N PRO A 178 -9.51 -11.49 -11.33
CA PRO A 178 -8.43 -11.74 -10.37
C PRO A 178 -7.03 -11.46 -10.95
N LYS A 179 -6.81 -11.78 -12.22
CA LYS A 179 -5.53 -11.54 -12.91
C LYS A 179 -5.30 -10.05 -13.13
N VAL A 180 -6.35 -9.32 -13.51
CA VAL A 180 -6.29 -7.86 -13.67
C VAL A 180 -5.96 -7.17 -12.35
N VAL A 181 -6.61 -7.57 -11.25
CA VAL A 181 -6.29 -7.06 -9.91
C VAL A 181 -4.85 -7.40 -9.52
N GLY A 182 -4.38 -8.63 -9.80
CA GLY A 182 -3.00 -9.04 -9.60
C GLY A 182 -2.00 -8.14 -10.35
N LEU A 183 -2.26 -7.86 -11.63
CA LEU A 183 -1.46 -6.92 -12.41
C LEU A 183 -1.44 -5.52 -11.79
N MET A 184 -2.58 -5.01 -11.31
CA MET A 184 -2.65 -3.71 -10.63
C MET A 184 -1.79 -3.69 -9.35
N CYS A 185 -1.79 -4.77 -8.57
CA CYS A 185 -0.93 -4.90 -7.38
C CYS A 185 0.56 -4.91 -7.75
N VAL A 186 0.94 -5.65 -8.79
CA VAL A 186 2.32 -5.66 -9.30
C VAL A 186 2.75 -4.27 -9.75
N MET A 187 1.90 -3.55 -10.47
CA MET A 187 2.19 -2.19 -10.93
C MET A 187 2.28 -1.18 -9.79
N LEU A 188 1.53 -1.37 -8.72
CA LEU A 188 1.68 -0.60 -7.47
C LEU A 188 3.09 -0.80 -6.89
N LEU A 189 3.49 -2.05 -6.68
CA LEU A 189 4.79 -2.37 -6.10
C LEU A 189 5.96 -1.94 -7.00
N LEU A 190 5.85 -2.13 -8.31
CA LEU A 190 6.84 -1.61 -9.27
C LEU A 190 6.92 -0.09 -9.22
N GLY A 191 5.78 0.59 -9.16
CA GLY A 191 5.71 2.04 -8.99
C GLY A 191 6.38 2.51 -7.70
N THR A 192 6.16 1.79 -6.60
CA THR A 192 6.82 2.03 -5.31
C THR A 192 8.34 1.84 -5.43
N ILE A 193 8.80 0.73 -6.00
CA ILE A 193 10.24 0.44 -6.17
C ILE A 193 10.93 1.52 -7.01
N VAL A 194 10.37 1.81 -8.20
CA VAL A 194 10.96 2.80 -9.11
C VAL A 194 10.99 4.19 -8.46
N SER A 195 9.91 4.59 -7.80
CA SER A 195 9.84 5.89 -7.13
C SER A 195 10.82 5.99 -5.97
N ALA A 196 10.95 4.93 -5.15
CA ALA A 196 11.91 4.91 -4.04
C ALA A 196 13.36 5.01 -4.53
N LEU A 197 13.72 4.32 -5.63
CA LEU A 197 15.04 4.42 -6.24
C LEU A 197 15.31 5.81 -6.82
N VAL A 198 14.33 6.38 -7.52
CA VAL A 198 14.45 7.73 -8.12
C VAL A 198 14.56 8.79 -7.02
N PHE A 199 13.73 8.72 -5.97
CA PHE A 199 13.80 9.67 -4.86
C PHE A 199 15.08 9.49 -4.04
N GLY A 200 15.49 8.24 -3.80
CA GLY A 200 16.75 7.94 -3.14
C GLY A 200 17.93 8.56 -3.86
N ALA A 201 17.98 8.44 -5.19
CA ALA A 201 19.01 9.07 -6.02
C ALA A 201 18.90 10.61 -6.04
N ALA A 202 17.67 11.16 -6.16
CA ALA A 202 17.45 12.61 -6.18
C ALA A 202 17.79 13.28 -4.84
N LEU A 203 17.65 12.56 -3.72
CA LEU A 203 17.91 13.03 -2.35
C LEU A 203 19.23 12.52 -1.77
N ALA A 204 20.11 11.96 -2.59
CA ALA A 204 21.44 11.51 -2.16
C ALA A 204 22.23 12.64 -1.47
N ASP A 205 22.23 13.83 -2.09
CA ASP A 205 22.71 15.08 -1.48
C ASP A 205 21.49 15.87 -0.99
N TYR A 206 20.98 15.49 0.17
CA TYR A 206 19.75 16.08 0.72
C TYR A 206 19.91 17.60 0.92
N SER A 207 18.89 18.32 0.49
CA SER A 207 18.65 19.72 0.88
C SER A 207 17.13 20.00 0.89
N PRO A 208 16.64 20.95 1.70
CA PRO A 208 15.23 21.34 1.70
C PRO A 208 14.72 21.74 0.31
N GLY A 209 15.54 22.42 -0.48
CA GLY A 209 15.20 22.81 -1.85
C GLY A 209 15.02 21.61 -2.78
N ARG A 210 15.90 20.60 -2.69
CA ARG A 210 15.74 19.34 -3.47
C ARG A 210 14.49 18.58 -3.06
N LEU A 211 14.18 18.52 -1.76
CA LEU A 211 12.95 17.89 -1.30
C LEU A 211 11.72 18.57 -1.90
N VAL A 212 11.67 19.91 -1.91
CA VAL A 212 10.59 20.67 -2.53
C VAL A 212 10.47 20.35 -4.03
N GLN A 213 11.59 20.26 -4.76
CA GLN A 213 11.60 19.88 -6.18
C GLN A 213 11.03 18.46 -6.39
N VAL A 214 11.40 17.49 -5.54
CA VAL A 214 10.84 16.12 -5.60
C VAL A 214 9.34 16.12 -5.36
N ILE A 215 8.85 16.85 -4.34
CA ILE A 215 7.41 16.94 -4.04
C ILE A 215 6.65 17.54 -5.21
N GLN A 216 7.15 18.64 -5.79
CA GLN A 216 6.52 19.31 -6.94
C GLN A 216 6.53 18.42 -8.20
N ALA A 217 7.65 17.72 -8.45
CA ALA A 217 7.74 16.75 -9.54
C ALA A 217 6.71 15.62 -9.36
N CYS A 218 6.53 15.10 -8.13
CA CYS A 218 5.51 14.12 -7.81
C CYS A 218 4.09 14.65 -8.07
N ALA A 219 3.81 15.91 -7.73
CA ALA A 219 2.51 16.52 -8.00
C ALA A 219 2.19 16.52 -9.51
N VAL A 220 3.14 16.98 -10.32
CA VAL A 220 2.99 17.01 -11.78
C VAL A 220 2.89 15.60 -12.37
N LEU A 221 3.77 14.69 -11.95
CA LEU A 221 3.75 13.30 -12.42
C LEU A 221 2.46 12.57 -12.05
N THR A 222 1.90 12.81 -10.85
CA THR A 222 0.59 12.27 -10.46
C THR A 222 -0.49 12.66 -11.45
N LEU A 223 -0.54 13.94 -11.83
CA LEU A 223 -1.49 14.44 -12.83
C LEU A 223 -1.27 13.76 -14.20
N VAL A 224 -0.04 13.74 -14.69
CA VAL A 224 0.32 13.16 -16.00
C VAL A 224 0.00 11.67 -16.05
N LEU A 225 0.40 10.91 -15.02
CA LEU A 225 0.16 9.46 -14.97
C LEU A 225 -1.33 9.13 -14.92
N ASN A 226 -2.10 9.83 -14.09
CA ASN A 226 -3.53 9.55 -13.95
C ASN A 226 -4.34 10.01 -15.16
N VAL A 227 -4.01 11.14 -15.79
CA VAL A 227 -4.63 11.55 -17.07
C VAL A 227 -4.34 10.52 -18.15
N THR A 228 -3.07 10.06 -18.26
CA THR A 228 -2.68 9.04 -19.25
C THR A 228 -3.40 7.70 -18.96
N ALA A 229 -3.48 7.32 -17.69
CA ALA A 229 -4.19 6.11 -17.27
C ALA A 229 -5.66 6.13 -17.68
N LEU A 230 -6.34 7.27 -17.50
CA LEU A 230 -7.77 7.40 -17.78
C LEU A 230 -8.11 7.61 -19.26
N TRP A 231 -7.11 7.92 -20.10
CA TRP A 231 -7.36 8.31 -21.48
C TRP A 231 -8.09 7.21 -22.27
N LYS A 232 -9.34 7.52 -22.67
CA LYS A 232 -10.23 6.62 -23.44
C LYS A 232 -10.42 5.22 -22.82
N GLN A 233 -10.48 5.14 -21.48
CA GLN A 233 -10.71 3.85 -20.79
C GLN A 233 -12.20 3.55 -20.60
N GLU A 234 -12.96 4.49 -20.06
CA GLU A 234 -14.38 4.28 -19.77
C GLU A 234 -15.25 4.73 -20.95
N ALA A 235 -16.13 3.82 -21.43
CA ALA A 235 -17.14 4.13 -22.43
C ALA A 235 -18.21 5.07 -21.83
N ARG A 236 -18.69 6.01 -22.66
CA ARG A 236 -19.77 6.92 -22.27
C ARG A 236 -21.12 6.21 -22.44
N ASP A 237 -21.86 6.06 -21.34
CA ASP A 237 -23.23 5.53 -21.37
C ASP A 237 -24.20 6.50 -20.65
N ARG A 238 -24.98 7.22 -21.42
CA ARG A 238 -25.98 8.18 -20.93
C ARG A 238 -27.32 7.54 -20.55
N HIS A 239 -27.55 6.27 -20.95
CA HIS A 239 -28.84 5.59 -20.81
C HIS A 239 -28.83 4.44 -19.80
N ARG A 240 -27.76 4.31 -19.00
CA ARG A 240 -27.62 3.20 -18.04
C ARG A 240 -28.73 3.21 -17.01
N LYS A 241 -29.49 2.10 -16.93
CA LYS A 241 -30.52 1.89 -15.91
C LYS A 241 -29.86 1.65 -14.54
N ARG A 242 -30.53 2.10 -13.48
CA ARG A 242 -30.11 1.82 -12.09
C ARG A 242 -30.22 0.31 -11.87
N ALA A 243 -29.23 -0.31 -11.23
CA ALA A 243 -29.34 -1.70 -10.81
C ALA A 243 -30.46 -1.83 -9.78
N ASP A 244 -31.42 -2.76 -10.04
CA ASP A 244 -32.48 -3.07 -9.10
C ASP A 244 -31.91 -3.84 -7.91
N SER A 245 -32.24 -3.37 -6.71
CA SER A 245 -31.97 -3.92 -5.37
C SER A 245 -30.51 -3.86 -4.88
N PRO A 246 -30.17 -2.95 -3.97
CA PRO A 246 -28.95 -3.05 -3.19
C PRO A 246 -29.11 -4.15 -2.14
N ILE A 247 -28.27 -5.18 -2.18
CA ILE A 247 -28.04 -6.05 -1.01
C ILE A 247 -27.62 -5.11 0.12
N THR A 248 -28.35 -5.08 1.22
CA THR A 248 -27.99 -4.23 2.35
C THR A 248 -26.74 -4.79 3.02
N PHE A 249 -25.82 -3.92 3.44
CA PHE A 249 -24.60 -4.32 4.17
C PHE A 249 -24.92 -5.25 5.35
N GLN A 250 -26.04 -5.01 6.01
CA GLN A 250 -26.48 -5.76 7.19
C GLN A 250 -26.81 -7.23 6.89
N SER A 251 -27.52 -7.51 5.79
CA SER A 251 -27.85 -8.89 5.37
C SER A 251 -26.60 -9.64 4.89
N ALA A 252 -25.72 -8.94 4.21
CA ALA A 252 -24.48 -9.47 3.69
C ALA A 252 -23.50 -9.80 4.83
N TRP A 253 -23.38 -8.93 5.83
CA TRP A 253 -22.59 -9.14 7.04
C TRP A 253 -23.11 -10.33 7.86
N ALA A 254 -24.43 -10.45 8.03
CA ALA A 254 -25.04 -11.57 8.73
C ALA A 254 -24.65 -12.91 8.08
N THR A 255 -24.73 -13.01 6.77
CA THR A 255 -24.35 -14.23 6.03
C THR A 255 -22.87 -14.57 6.18
N LEU A 256 -21.99 -13.56 6.11
CA LEU A 256 -20.54 -13.74 6.25
C LEU A 256 -20.16 -14.14 7.68
N SER A 257 -20.74 -13.52 8.70
CA SER A 257 -20.42 -13.76 10.11
C SER A 257 -20.87 -15.14 10.59
N HIS A 258 -21.91 -15.72 10.00
CA HIS A 258 -22.39 -17.07 10.31
C HIS A 258 -21.60 -18.18 9.60
N SER A 259 -20.76 -17.85 8.61
CA SER A 259 -19.87 -18.83 8.00
C SER A 259 -18.76 -19.25 8.98
N GLY A 260 -18.69 -20.54 9.32
CA GLY A 260 -17.80 -21.07 10.37
C GLY A 260 -16.36 -20.53 10.29
N HIS A 261 -15.84 -20.04 11.44
CA HIS A 261 -14.53 -19.43 11.61
C HIS A 261 -14.27 -18.08 10.89
N ALA A 262 -15.29 -17.42 10.31
CA ALA A 262 -15.11 -16.14 9.63
C ALA A 262 -14.47 -15.08 10.55
N VAL A 263 -14.97 -14.95 11.77
CA VAL A 263 -14.41 -14.00 12.76
C VAL A 263 -12.95 -14.30 13.06
N ARG A 264 -12.58 -15.59 13.24
CA ARG A 264 -11.20 -15.99 13.50
C ARG A 264 -10.27 -15.67 12.33
N ARG A 265 -10.74 -15.84 11.08
CA ARG A 265 -10.01 -15.44 9.88
C ARG A 265 -9.75 -13.95 9.87
N LEU A 266 -10.77 -13.14 10.16
CA LEU A 266 -10.64 -11.68 10.22
C LEU A 266 -9.70 -11.23 11.35
N ILE A 267 -9.72 -11.88 12.51
CA ILE A 267 -8.77 -11.63 13.61
C ILE A 267 -7.34 -11.93 13.17
N ALA A 268 -7.10 -13.08 12.51
CA ALA A 268 -5.77 -13.43 12.01
C ALA A 268 -5.27 -12.43 10.95
N VAL A 269 -6.15 -11.99 10.04
CA VAL A 269 -5.85 -10.92 9.07
C VAL A 269 -5.53 -9.63 9.79
N GLY A 270 -6.32 -9.23 10.80
CA GLY A 270 -6.13 -8.01 11.58
C GLY A 270 -4.77 -7.98 12.30
N PHE A 271 -4.46 -9.02 13.09
CA PHE A 271 -3.18 -9.08 13.82
C PHE A 271 -1.97 -9.14 12.89
N GLY A 272 -2.02 -9.94 11.82
CA GLY A 272 -0.91 -10.02 10.87
C GLY A 272 -0.73 -8.72 10.09
N THR A 273 -1.83 -8.03 9.75
CA THR A 273 -1.74 -6.71 9.14
C THR A 273 -1.17 -5.68 10.12
N MET A 274 -1.58 -5.69 11.39
CA MET A 274 -0.98 -4.82 12.40
C MET A 274 0.51 -5.06 12.53
N ALA A 275 0.93 -6.33 12.56
CA ALA A 275 2.33 -6.71 12.70
C ALA A 275 3.21 -6.32 11.51
N PHE A 276 2.67 -6.23 10.31
CA PHE A 276 3.41 -5.84 9.11
C PHE A 276 3.16 -4.39 8.67
N ASN A 277 2.58 -3.54 9.51
CA ASN A 277 2.34 -2.13 9.16
C ASN A 277 2.71 -1.15 10.28
N MET A 278 3.09 -1.66 11.47
CA MET A 278 3.49 -0.79 12.58
C MET A 278 4.83 -0.12 12.29
N GLU A 279 5.75 -0.87 11.66
CA GLU A 279 7.07 -0.41 11.23
C GLU A 279 7.04 0.58 10.07
N GLU A 280 5.96 0.62 9.29
CA GLU A 280 5.88 1.37 8.03
C GLU A 280 6.26 2.84 8.20
N VAL A 281 5.91 3.43 9.34
CA VAL A 281 6.22 4.82 9.69
C VAL A 281 7.56 4.95 10.42
N LEU A 282 8.10 3.87 10.97
CA LEU A 282 9.26 3.91 11.86
C LEU A 282 10.55 3.42 11.21
N LEU A 283 10.47 2.67 10.12
CA LEU A 283 11.61 2.02 9.51
C LEU A 283 12.63 3.03 8.93
N GLU A 284 12.18 4.01 8.14
CA GLU A 284 13.08 5.05 7.64
C GLU A 284 13.61 5.99 8.74
N PRO A 285 12.78 6.47 9.69
CA PRO A 285 13.28 7.20 10.86
C PRO A 285 14.30 6.43 11.68
N PHE A 286 14.10 5.12 11.92
CA PHE A 286 15.09 4.28 12.60
C PHE A 286 16.43 4.27 11.86
N GLY A 287 16.41 4.08 10.54
CA GLY A 287 17.61 4.15 9.71
C GLY A 287 18.34 5.51 9.82
N GLY A 288 17.58 6.60 9.84
CA GLY A 288 18.12 7.95 9.97
C GLY A 288 18.63 8.29 11.37
N GLU A 289 17.84 8.00 12.40
CA GLU A 289 18.14 8.39 13.80
C GLU A 289 19.16 7.46 14.47
N ILE A 290 19.05 6.14 14.23
CA ILE A 290 19.85 5.14 14.94
C ILE A 290 21.10 4.73 14.15
N LEU A 291 20.94 4.51 12.84
CA LEU A 291 22.04 4.08 11.97
C LEU A 291 22.69 5.24 11.21
N GLN A 292 22.25 6.48 11.43
CA GLN A 292 22.78 7.70 10.83
C GLN A 292 22.81 7.66 9.28
N LEU A 293 21.83 6.99 8.68
CA LEU A 293 21.72 6.89 7.24
C LEU A 293 21.19 8.20 6.63
N SER A 294 21.69 8.56 5.45
CA SER A 294 21.20 9.72 4.70
C SER A 294 19.74 9.54 4.26
N VAL A 295 19.05 10.66 3.94
CA VAL A 295 17.67 10.63 3.41
C VAL A 295 17.57 9.75 2.17
N GLY A 296 18.53 9.89 1.23
CA GLY A 296 18.57 9.06 0.03
C GLY A 296 18.69 7.57 0.33
N SER A 297 19.56 7.20 1.30
CA SER A 297 19.74 5.80 1.69
C SER A 297 18.51 5.20 2.36
N THR A 298 17.85 5.93 3.27
CA THR A 298 16.62 5.45 3.92
C THR A 298 15.48 5.32 2.92
N THR A 299 15.32 6.27 2.01
CA THR A 299 14.30 6.16 0.94
C THR A 299 14.57 4.97 0.01
N THR A 300 15.84 4.62 -0.24
CA THR A 300 16.18 3.41 -1.00
C THR A 300 15.79 2.12 -0.26
N LEU A 301 15.74 2.12 1.09
CA LEU A 301 15.27 0.98 1.87
C LEU A 301 13.79 0.67 1.60
N THR A 302 12.97 1.66 1.32
CA THR A 302 11.58 1.45 0.88
C THR A 302 11.53 0.63 -0.42
N ALA A 303 12.49 0.81 -1.35
CA ALA A 303 12.61 -0.06 -2.52
C ALA A 303 12.97 -1.51 -2.13
N THR A 304 13.81 -1.70 -1.12
CA THR A 304 14.17 -3.03 -0.61
C THR A 304 12.95 -3.73 0.00
N LEU A 305 12.18 -3.03 0.83
CA LEU A 305 10.91 -3.51 1.40
C LEU A 305 9.93 -3.92 0.29
N ALA A 306 9.70 -3.02 -0.67
CA ALA A 306 8.77 -3.25 -1.78
C ALA A 306 9.23 -4.39 -2.71
N THR A 307 10.54 -4.56 -2.92
CA THR A 307 11.11 -5.67 -3.69
C THR A 307 10.90 -6.99 -2.96
N GLY A 308 11.09 -7.01 -1.63
CA GLY A 308 10.73 -8.15 -0.78
C GLY A 308 9.25 -8.51 -0.92
N ALA A 309 8.35 -7.52 -0.80
CA ALA A 309 6.91 -7.70 -0.92
C ALA A 309 6.50 -8.23 -2.31
N LEU A 310 7.06 -7.68 -3.38
CA LEU A 310 6.83 -8.15 -4.74
C LEU A 310 7.30 -9.61 -4.92
N SER A 311 8.48 -9.95 -4.38
CA SER A 311 9.01 -11.31 -4.42
C SER A 311 8.13 -12.29 -3.64
N GLY A 312 7.67 -11.90 -2.45
CA GLY A 312 6.73 -12.68 -1.64
C GLY A 312 5.39 -12.88 -2.34
N PHE A 313 4.84 -11.83 -2.92
CA PHE A 313 3.60 -11.88 -3.71
C PHE A 313 3.74 -12.80 -4.92
N ALA A 314 4.82 -12.68 -5.69
CA ALA A 314 5.08 -13.52 -6.86
C ALA A 314 5.25 -14.99 -6.48
N LEU A 315 6.03 -15.29 -5.42
CA LEU A 315 6.21 -16.64 -4.91
C LEU A 315 4.88 -17.25 -4.45
N ALA A 316 4.09 -16.49 -3.66
CA ALA A 316 2.78 -16.93 -3.22
C ALA A 316 1.85 -17.21 -4.41
N SER A 317 1.81 -16.34 -5.42
CA SER A 317 1.00 -16.52 -6.62
C SER A 317 1.30 -17.84 -7.35
N VAL A 318 2.59 -18.15 -7.55
CA VAL A 318 3.03 -19.39 -8.22
C VAL A 318 2.67 -20.62 -7.40
N VAL A 319 2.92 -20.59 -6.09
CA VAL A 319 2.72 -21.75 -5.21
C VAL A 319 1.24 -22.02 -4.97
N LEU A 320 0.43 -20.96 -4.77
CA LEU A 320 -1.03 -21.07 -4.61
C LEU A 320 -1.71 -21.51 -5.90
N GLY A 321 -1.19 -21.09 -7.07
CA GLY A 321 -1.66 -21.57 -8.37
C GLY A 321 -1.45 -23.09 -8.58
N ARG A 322 -0.56 -23.72 -7.79
CA ARG A 322 -0.36 -25.18 -7.78
C ARG A 322 -1.21 -25.92 -6.73
N GLY A 323 -2.16 -25.23 -6.11
CA GLY A 323 -3.08 -25.81 -5.13
C GLY A 323 -2.58 -25.85 -3.69
N TYR A 324 -1.51 -25.11 -3.35
CA TYR A 324 -1.05 -25.02 -1.98
C TYR A 324 -2.06 -24.29 -1.09
N ASP A 325 -2.13 -24.68 0.20
CA ASP A 325 -3.08 -24.10 1.16
C ASP A 325 -2.76 -22.61 1.44
N PRO A 326 -3.73 -21.68 1.22
CA PRO A 326 -3.49 -20.25 1.39
C PRO A 326 -3.20 -19.83 2.83
N PHE A 327 -3.79 -20.51 3.84
CA PHE A 327 -3.50 -20.22 5.25
C PHE A 327 -2.11 -20.67 5.65
N ARG A 328 -1.61 -21.80 5.10
CA ARG A 328 -0.22 -22.21 5.28
C ARG A 328 0.74 -21.19 4.67
N MET A 329 0.43 -20.68 3.48
CA MET A 329 1.22 -19.64 2.84
C MET A 329 1.29 -18.37 3.70
N ALA A 330 0.16 -17.89 4.20
CA ALA A 330 0.10 -16.73 5.09
C ALA A 330 0.86 -16.98 6.41
N SER A 331 0.76 -18.19 6.96
CA SER A 331 1.52 -18.58 8.16
C SER A 331 3.03 -18.59 7.93
N ILE A 332 3.50 -19.05 6.75
CA ILE A 332 4.92 -18.97 6.37
C ILE A 332 5.37 -17.50 6.32
N GLY A 333 4.55 -16.61 5.76
CA GLY A 333 4.82 -15.17 5.76
C GLY A 333 5.04 -14.61 7.18
N ALA A 334 4.18 -14.99 8.13
CA ALA A 334 4.32 -14.59 9.53
C ALA A 334 5.60 -15.21 10.18
N TRP A 335 5.94 -16.46 9.87
CA TRP A 335 7.18 -17.08 10.33
C TRP A 335 8.44 -16.41 9.78
N VAL A 336 8.42 -15.93 8.54
CA VAL A 336 9.51 -15.14 7.93
C VAL A 336 9.65 -13.79 8.60
N GLY A 337 8.53 -13.15 8.97
CA GLY A 337 8.53 -11.86 9.65
C GLY A 337 9.24 -11.87 11.00
N ILE A 338 9.14 -12.95 11.79
CA ILE A 338 9.77 -13.02 13.11
C ILE A 338 11.30 -12.80 13.04
N PRO A 339 12.10 -13.60 12.32
CA PRO A 339 13.53 -13.37 12.21
C PRO A 339 13.86 -12.05 11.49
N ALA A 340 12.97 -11.54 10.62
CA ALA A 340 13.13 -10.26 9.94
C ALA A 340 13.13 -9.09 10.94
N PHE A 341 12.15 -9.03 11.84
CA PHE A 341 12.09 -8.00 12.89
C PHE A 341 13.22 -8.17 13.91
N LEU A 342 13.58 -9.41 14.27
CA LEU A 342 14.74 -9.65 15.13
C LEU A 342 16.05 -9.16 14.49
N ALA A 343 16.22 -9.29 13.16
CA ALA A 343 17.36 -8.75 12.45
C ALA A 343 17.40 -7.21 12.49
N VAL A 344 16.22 -6.55 12.32
CA VAL A 344 16.11 -5.10 12.47
C VAL A 344 16.48 -4.65 13.89
N ILE A 345 15.98 -5.32 14.93
CA ILE A 345 16.33 -5.04 16.34
C ILE A 345 17.84 -5.21 16.55
N ALA A 346 18.42 -6.32 16.08
CA ALA A 346 19.85 -6.60 16.24
C ALA A 346 20.73 -5.59 15.48
N SER A 347 20.25 -5.00 14.39
CA SER A 347 20.99 -4.03 13.61
C SER A 347 21.36 -2.77 14.41
N ALA A 348 20.53 -2.39 15.39
CA ALA A 348 20.80 -1.27 16.30
C ALA A 348 22.05 -1.51 17.15
N SER A 349 22.16 -2.65 17.78
CA SER A 349 23.30 -3.00 18.65
C SER A 349 24.57 -3.27 17.85
N MET A 350 24.43 -3.85 16.65
CA MET A 350 25.57 -4.16 15.77
C MET A 350 25.97 -2.99 14.87
N GLN A 351 25.22 -1.89 14.85
CA GLN A 351 25.40 -0.74 13.94
C GLN A 351 25.55 -1.18 12.48
N SER A 352 24.79 -2.21 12.07
CA SER A 352 24.93 -2.88 10.79
C SER A 352 23.82 -2.48 9.82
N THR A 353 24.14 -1.62 8.85
CA THR A 353 23.24 -1.26 7.74
C THR A 353 22.86 -2.48 6.90
N LEU A 354 23.78 -3.44 6.70
CA LEU A 354 23.50 -4.64 5.93
C LEU A 354 22.43 -5.50 6.63
N LEU A 355 22.55 -5.71 7.94
CA LEU A 355 21.58 -6.48 8.71
C LEU A 355 20.20 -5.81 8.71
N PHE A 356 20.19 -4.47 8.80
CA PHE A 356 18.99 -3.67 8.68
C PHE A 356 18.31 -3.84 7.30
N ALA A 357 19.08 -3.71 6.21
CA ALA A 357 18.56 -3.88 4.85
C ALA A 357 18.03 -5.30 4.60
N LEU A 358 18.74 -6.34 5.08
CA LEU A 358 18.27 -7.72 4.99
C LEU A 358 16.98 -7.94 5.77
N GLY A 359 16.91 -7.43 7.01
CA GLY A 359 15.69 -7.47 7.82
C GLY A 359 14.52 -6.79 7.10
N THR A 360 14.72 -5.59 6.57
CA THR A 360 13.73 -4.84 5.79
C THR A 360 13.22 -5.63 4.57
N GLY A 361 14.13 -6.24 3.80
CA GLY A 361 13.75 -7.07 2.65
C GLY A 361 12.95 -8.31 3.05
N LEU A 362 13.30 -8.95 4.18
CA LEU A 362 12.57 -10.10 4.71
C LEU A 362 11.21 -9.71 5.30
N ILE A 363 11.06 -8.52 5.92
CA ILE A 363 9.75 -7.99 6.33
C ILE A 363 8.86 -7.87 5.09
N GLY A 364 9.37 -7.26 4.03
CA GLY A 364 8.65 -7.18 2.76
C GLY A 364 8.24 -8.55 2.22
N LEU A 365 9.17 -9.51 2.17
CA LEU A 365 8.88 -10.89 1.71
C LEU A 365 7.77 -11.54 2.55
N GLY A 366 7.86 -11.44 3.88
CA GLY A 366 6.86 -11.98 4.81
C GLY A 366 5.49 -11.34 4.61
N SER A 367 5.43 -10.01 4.47
CA SER A 367 4.19 -9.27 4.24
C SER A 367 3.54 -9.63 2.90
N GLY A 368 4.34 -9.81 1.84
CA GLY A 368 3.85 -10.23 0.52
C GLY A 368 3.24 -11.64 0.53
N LEU A 369 3.90 -12.60 1.19
CA LEU A 369 3.39 -13.96 1.39
C LEU A 369 2.10 -13.95 2.21
N PHE A 370 2.08 -13.19 3.32
CA PHE A 370 0.92 -13.07 4.20
C PHE A 370 -0.27 -12.42 3.50
N GLY A 371 -0.05 -11.28 2.83
CA GLY A 371 -1.10 -10.53 2.16
C GLY A 371 -1.76 -11.34 1.04
N HIS A 372 -0.98 -11.96 0.16
CA HIS A 372 -1.51 -12.78 -0.92
C HIS A 372 -2.15 -14.09 -0.43
N GLY A 373 -1.57 -14.72 0.59
CA GLY A 373 -2.15 -15.90 1.23
C GLY A 373 -3.52 -15.61 1.85
N THR A 374 -3.64 -14.55 2.66
CA THR A 374 -4.92 -14.17 3.30
C THR A 374 -5.97 -13.70 2.29
N LEU A 375 -5.57 -12.99 1.24
CA LEU A 375 -6.43 -12.57 0.14
C LEU A 375 -7.04 -13.81 -0.56
N THR A 376 -6.19 -14.75 -0.98
CA THR A 376 -6.61 -15.98 -1.65
C THR A 376 -7.49 -16.84 -0.74
N ALA A 377 -7.13 -16.98 0.54
CA ALA A 377 -7.96 -17.69 1.52
C ALA A 377 -9.35 -17.09 1.67
N THR A 378 -9.45 -15.76 1.63
CA THR A 378 -10.72 -15.05 1.71
C THR A 378 -11.57 -15.29 0.46
N MET A 379 -10.96 -15.26 -0.73
CA MET A 379 -11.64 -15.53 -1.99
C MET A 379 -12.19 -16.96 -2.04
N GLN A 380 -11.38 -17.95 -1.67
CA GLN A 380 -11.76 -19.38 -1.66
C GLN A 380 -12.83 -19.72 -0.62
N ALA A 381 -12.86 -18.99 0.49
CA ALA A 381 -13.83 -19.19 1.56
C ALA A 381 -15.13 -18.40 1.38
N ALA A 382 -15.22 -17.55 0.36
CA ALA A 382 -16.40 -16.77 0.07
C ALA A 382 -17.54 -17.66 -0.46
N PRO A 383 -18.79 -17.48 0.02
CA PRO A 383 -19.94 -18.15 -0.57
C PRO A 383 -20.09 -17.78 -2.06
N PRO A 384 -20.73 -18.65 -2.87
CA PRO A 384 -21.05 -18.32 -4.25
C PRO A 384 -21.75 -16.96 -4.37
N ASN A 385 -21.32 -16.12 -5.32
CA ASN A 385 -21.84 -14.77 -5.56
C ASN A 385 -21.57 -13.73 -4.45
N GLN A 386 -20.74 -14.02 -3.42
CA GLN A 386 -20.41 -13.09 -2.32
C GLN A 386 -18.91 -12.76 -2.24
N THR A 387 -18.13 -13.11 -3.25
CA THR A 387 -16.68 -12.86 -3.29
C THR A 387 -16.35 -11.36 -3.14
N GLY A 388 -17.12 -10.48 -3.76
CA GLY A 388 -16.95 -9.04 -3.64
C GLY A 388 -17.12 -8.53 -2.21
N LEU A 389 -18.12 -9.06 -1.48
CA LEU A 389 -18.33 -8.73 -0.07
C LEU A 389 -17.19 -9.24 0.82
N ALA A 390 -16.77 -10.50 0.60
CA ALA A 390 -15.68 -11.09 1.37
C ALA A 390 -14.38 -10.30 1.19
N LEU A 391 -14.05 -9.91 -0.04
CA LEU A 391 -12.90 -9.04 -0.37
C LEU A 391 -13.04 -7.65 0.22
N GLY A 392 -14.24 -7.07 0.17
CA GLY A 392 -14.53 -5.77 0.79
C GLY A 392 -14.33 -5.80 2.31
N THR A 393 -14.78 -6.86 2.97
CA THR A 393 -14.59 -7.06 4.42
C THR A 393 -13.12 -7.29 4.77
N TRP A 394 -12.41 -8.12 4.01
CA TRP A 394 -10.97 -8.32 4.16
C TRP A 394 -10.21 -6.98 4.02
N GLY A 395 -10.51 -6.21 2.97
CA GLY A 395 -9.88 -4.91 2.75
C GLY A 395 -10.20 -3.88 3.84
N ALA A 396 -11.43 -3.88 4.37
CA ALA A 396 -11.81 -3.01 5.47
C ALA A 396 -11.06 -3.35 6.77
N VAL A 397 -10.95 -4.65 7.12
CA VAL A 397 -10.18 -5.11 8.28
C VAL A 397 -8.70 -4.75 8.10
N GLN A 398 -8.14 -5.00 6.93
CA GLN A 398 -6.74 -4.71 6.63
C GLN A 398 -6.44 -3.21 6.76
N ALA A 399 -7.23 -2.35 6.13
CA ALA A 399 -7.01 -0.90 6.18
C ALA A 399 -7.21 -0.33 7.60
N THR A 400 -8.21 -0.81 8.34
CA THR A 400 -8.42 -0.39 9.74
C THR A 400 -7.27 -0.85 10.63
N ALA A 401 -6.85 -2.11 10.50
CA ALA A 401 -5.74 -2.67 11.26
C ALA A 401 -4.41 -1.94 10.96
N ALA A 402 -4.12 -1.65 9.69
CA ALA A 402 -2.96 -0.87 9.28
C ALA A 402 -2.98 0.56 9.86
N GLY A 403 -4.12 1.26 9.75
CA GLY A 403 -4.25 2.60 10.33
C GLY A 403 -4.07 2.63 11.84
N LEU A 404 -4.66 1.66 12.56
CA LEU A 404 -4.44 1.52 14.01
C LEU A 404 -3.00 1.18 14.35
N ALA A 405 -2.37 0.27 13.59
CA ALA A 405 -0.98 -0.14 13.80
C ALA A 405 -0.02 1.04 13.66
N ILE A 406 -0.16 1.81 12.58
CA ILE A 406 0.67 3.00 12.31
C ILE A 406 0.52 4.02 13.46
N ALA A 407 -0.72 4.34 13.88
CA ALA A 407 -0.94 5.29 14.97
C ALA A 407 -0.35 4.79 16.30
N LEU A 408 -0.62 3.52 16.64
CA LEU A 408 -0.12 2.91 17.89
C LEU A 408 1.41 2.75 17.87
N GLY A 409 2.02 2.44 16.72
CA GLY A 409 3.47 2.34 16.57
C GLY A 409 4.18 3.65 16.91
N GLY A 410 3.73 4.77 16.32
CA GLY A 410 4.29 6.08 16.64
C GLY A 410 4.08 6.50 18.09
N MET A 411 2.88 6.26 18.65
CA MET A 411 2.60 6.54 20.06
C MET A 411 3.49 5.71 21.01
N LEU A 412 3.59 4.40 20.78
CA LEU A 412 4.41 3.50 21.59
C LEU A 412 5.89 3.91 21.53
N ARG A 413 6.39 4.20 20.32
CA ARG A 413 7.78 4.67 20.13
C ARG A 413 8.04 5.91 20.97
N ASP A 414 7.19 6.94 20.91
CA ASP A 414 7.41 8.21 21.62
C ASP A 414 7.27 8.03 23.13
N VAL A 415 6.28 7.27 23.61
CA VAL A 415 6.09 7.00 25.05
C VAL A 415 7.32 6.28 25.63
N VAL A 416 7.77 5.20 24.98
CA VAL A 416 8.94 4.44 25.47
C VAL A 416 10.22 5.28 25.35
N ALA A 417 10.40 6.04 24.27
CA ALA A 417 11.56 6.91 24.08
C ALA A 417 11.63 8.01 25.15
N SER A 418 10.49 8.57 25.58
CA SER A 418 10.43 9.57 26.66
C SER A 418 10.80 9.03 28.03
N MET A 419 10.57 7.72 28.25
CA MET A 419 10.88 7.04 29.53
C MET A 419 12.28 6.40 29.55
N SER A 420 12.93 6.28 28.38
CA SER A 420 14.19 5.56 28.25
C SER A 420 15.11 6.23 27.20
N THR A 421 15.28 5.60 26.05
CA THR A 421 16.11 6.12 24.94
C THR A 421 15.36 6.02 23.62
N PRO A 422 15.69 6.84 22.59
CA PRO A 422 15.09 6.71 21.27
C PRO A 422 15.19 5.28 20.71
N VAL A 423 16.33 4.62 20.88
CA VAL A 423 16.54 3.23 20.42
C VAL A 423 15.54 2.27 21.05
N MET A 424 15.28 2.39 22.38
CA MET A 424 14.33 1.55 23.08
C MET A 424 12.90 1.79 22.61
N GLY A 425 12.55 3.00 22.20
CA GLY A 425 11.26 3.30 21.58
C GLY A 425 11.02 2.46 20.34
N TYR A 426 11.99 2.39 19.44
CA TYR A 426 11.91 1.56 18.22
C TYR A 426 11.90 0.06 18.53
N ILE A 427 12.78 -0.40 19.43
CA ILE A 427 12.86 -1.81 19.82
C ILE A 427 11.53 -2.28 20.41
N ALA A 428 10.86 -1.46 21.23
CA ALA A 428 9.57 -1.80 21.81
C ALA A 428 8.49 -2.04 20.73
N VAL A 429 8.47 -1.24 19.69
CA VAL A 429 7.54 -1.42 18.57
C VAL A 429 7.84 -2.70 17.81
N TYR A 430 9.09 -2.92 17.38
CA TYR A 430 9.48 -4.13 16.66
C TYR A 430 9.30 -5.41 17.49
N ALA A 431 9.51 -5.36 18.80
CA ALA A 431 9.22 -6.48 19.70
C ALA A 431 7.69 -6.76 19.78
N LEU A 432 6.86 -5.71 19.81
CA LEU A 432 5.41 -5.89 19.75
C LEU A 432 4.96 -6.52 18.43
N GLU A 433 5.58 -6.17 17.30
CA GLU A 433 5.31 -6.79 16.00
C GLU A 433 5.62 -8.29 16.00
N VAL A 434 6.74 -8.69 16.61
CA VAL A 434 7.06 -10.11 16.81
C VAL A 434 5.97 -10.81 17.63
N VAL A 435 5.48 -10.18 18.73
CA VAL A 435 4.37 -10.73 19.53
C VAL A 435 3.09 -10.84 18.72
N LEU A 436 2.76 -9.84 17.90
CA LEU A 436 1.59 -9.86 17.02
C LEU A 436 1.71 -10.94 15.94
N LEU A 437 2.90 -11.19 15.38
CA LEU A 437 3.14 -12.29 14.44
C LEU A 437 2.92 -13.65 15.11
N ILE A 438 3.41 -13.84 16.33
CA ILE A 438 3.17 -15.06 17.11
C ILE A 438 1.66 -15.23 17.37
N ALA A 439 0.97 -14.17 17.77
CA ALA A 439 -0.48 -14.20 17.96
C ALA A 439 -1.22 -14.55 16.64
N THR A 440 -0.76 -14.03 15.51
CA THR A 440 -1.28 -14.33 14.17
C THR A 440 -1.11 -15.82 13.85
N ILE A 441 0.06 -16.39 14.08
CA ILE A 441 0.34 -17.82 13.87
C ILE A 441 -0.59 -18.68 14.75
N VAL A 442 -0.71 -18.35 16.03
CA VAL A 442 -1.61 -19.06 16.96
C VAL A 442 -3.06 -18.98 16.50
N ALA A 443 -3.51 -17.80 16.05
CA ALA A 443 -4.86 -17.63 15.50
C ALA A 443 -5.09 -18.47 14.24
N MET A 444 -4.05 -18.72 13.43
CA MET A 444 -4.13 -19.51 12.19
C MET A 444 -4.08 -21.02 12.41
N VAL A 445 -3.47 -21.52 13.50
CA VAL A 445 -3.32 -22.98 13.76
C VAL A 445 -4.61 -23.78 13.55
N PRO A 446 -5.80 -23.39 14.07
CA PRO A 446 -7.03 -24.17 13.86
C PRO A 446 -7.58 -24.08 12.44
N LEU A 447 -7.17 -23.05 11.67
CA LEU A 447 -7.55 -22.89 10.27
C LEU A 447 -6.78 -23.85 9.36
N LEU A 448 -5.52 -24.20 9.75
CA LEU A 448 -4.65 -25.15 9.04
C LEU A 448 -5.10 -26.60 9.18
N ARG A 449 -5.74 -26.96 10.29
CA ARG A 449 -6.10 -28.35 10.62
C ARG A 449 -7.35 -28.88 9.91
N ARG A 450 -8.10 -28.06 9.17
CA ARG A 450 -9.44 -28.37 8.64
C ARG A 450 -9.56 -28.49 7.13
N ASN A 451 -8.49 -28.37 6.37
CA ASN A 451 -8.52 -28.67 4.93
C ASN A 451 -7.88 -30.05 4.69
N PRO A 452 -8.66 -31.17 4.69
CA PRO A 452 -8.16 -32.37 4.04
C PRO A 452 -7.96 -32.03 2.55
N PRO A 453 -6.91 -32.55 1.88
CA PRO A 453 -6.78 -32.40 0.45
C PRO A 453 -8.04 -32.94 -0.21
N PRO A 454 -8.54 -32.32 -1.31
CA PRO A 454 -9.63 -32.93 -2.07
C PRO A 454 -9.17 -34.33 -2.46
N LEU A 455 -9.95 -35.35 -2.06
CA LEU A 455 -9.78 -36.70 -2.52
C LEU A 455 -9.86 -36.62 -4.05
N SER A 456 -8.71 -36.87 -4.70
CA SER A 456 -8.64 -37.09 -6.13
C SER A 456 -9.62 -38.20 -6.50
N ALA A 457 -10.74 -37.83 -7.13
CA ALA A 457 -11.57 -38.78 -7.87
C ALA A 457 -11.13 -38.82 -9.32
#